data_663c6be588ab3daebb9f631bf8acce28
#
_entry.id   663c6be588ab3daebb9f631bf8acce28
#
_cell.length_a   1.000
_cell.length_b   1.000
_cell.length_c   1.000
_cell.angle_alpha   90.00
_cell.angle_beta   90.00
_cell.angle_gamma   90.00
#
_symmetry.space_group_name_H-M   'P 1'
#
loop_
_entity.id
_entity.type
_entity.pdbx_description
1 polymer ?
#
loop_
_entity_poly.entity_id
_entity_poly.type
_entity_poly.pdbx_seq_one_letter_code
_entity_poly.pdbx_strand_id
1 'polypeptide(L)'
;MSSNTIIGIDLGTTHSLVGVVDSGFPILLADENGNRILPSIVHFPEKGDVLVGEPARRMAAVAPKRTFASIKRLVGRRFDEIPAEEKSKSPFEITRSNDGWAAISANGETLLPED
;
A
#
# COMPACT_ATOMS: atom_id res chain seq x y z
N MET A 1 -16.13 -25.66 1.68
CA MET A 1 -16.00 -24.22 2.04
C MET A 1 -17.36 -23.56 1.94
N SER A 2 -17.70 -22.79 2.92
CA SER A 2 -18.96 -22.06 2.90
C SER A 2 -18.98 -21.00 1.82
N SER A 3 -20.08 -20.90 1.04
CA SER A 3 -20.27 -19.83 0.07
C SER A 3 -20.53 -18.48 0.74
N ASN A 4 -20.71 -18.45 2.07
CA ASN A 4 -21.01 -17.26 2.86
C ASN A 4 -19.85 -16.78 3.71
N THR A 5 -18.61 -17.05 3.25
CA THR A 5 -17.43 -16.56 3.95
C THR A 5 -17.36 -15.03 3.87
N ILE A 6 -17.23 -14.40 5.02
CA ILE A 6 -17.09 -12.94 5.12
C ILE A 6 -15.63 -12.64 5.41
N ILE A 7 -15.04 -11.78 4.57
CA ILE A 7 -13.65 -11.33 4.72
C ILE A 7 -13.68 -9.86 5.11
N GLY A 8 -13.01 -9.52 6.21
CA GLY A 8 -12.81 -8.15 6.64
C GLY A 8 -11.38 -7.71 6.40
N ILE A 9 -11.20 -6.51 5.89
CA ILE A 9 -9.89 -5.92 5.67
C ILE A 9 -9.85 -4.56 6.35
N ASP A 10 -8.88 -4.38 7.25
CA ASP A 10 -8.56 -3.08 7.81
C ASP A 10 -7.32 -2.56 7.11
N LEU A 11 -7.51 -1.65 6.16
CA LEU A 11 -6.43 -1.05 5.40
C LEU A 11 -6.00 0.25 6.06
N GLY A 12 -5.07 0.13 7.01
CA GLY A 12 -4.55 1.28 7.74
C GLY A 12 -3.45 2.01 6.99
N THR A 13 -3.07 3.18 7.49
CA THR A 13 -2.00 3.99 6.89
C THR A 13 -0.64 3.30 6.99
N THR A 14 -0.36 2.66 8.12
CA THR A 14 0.93 2.01 8.39
C THR A 14 0.84 0.48 8.42
N HIS A 15 -0.30 -0.06 8.83
CA HIS A 15 -0.50 -1.51 8.96
C HIS A 15 -1.87 -1.92 8.44
N SER A 16 -1.93 -3.11 7.90
CA SER A 16 -3.17 -3.70 7.39
C SER A 16 -3.43 -5.05 8.04
N LEU A 17 -4.70 -5.39 8.22
CA LEU A 17 -5.15 -6.64 8.81
C LEU A 17 -6.20 -7.28 7.90
N VAL A 18 -6.18 -8.60 7.82
CA VAL A 18 -7.21 -9.36 7.12
C VAL A 18 -7.78 -10.40 8.06
N GLY A 19 -9.09 -10.47 8.14
CA GLY A 19 -9.77 -11.43 8.98
C GLY A 19 -10.91 -12.12 8.25
N VAL A 20 -11.33 -13.26 8.78
CA VAL A 20 -12.51 -13.98 8.32
C VAL A 20 -13.40 -14.30 9.52
N VAL A 21 -14.69 -14.45 9.26
CA VAL A 21 -15.61 -14.97 10.28
C VAL A 21 -15.74 -16.47 10.05
N ASP A 22 -15.34 -17.25 11.05
CA ASP A 22 -15.40 -18.69 11.02
C ASP A 22 -16.23 -19.16 12.21
N SER A 23 -17.32 -19.90 11.93
CA SER A 23 -18.23 -20.43 12.96
C SER A 23 -18.73 -19.35 13.93
N GLY A 24 -18.96 -18.13 13.43
CA GLY A 24 -19.42 -17.00 14.22
C GLY A 24 -18.33 -16.24 14.98
N PHE A 25 -17.07 -16.64 14.83
CA PHE A 25 -15.93 -15.98 15.48
C PHE A 25 -15.01 -15.32 14.46
N PRO A 26 -14.58 -14.06 14.69
CA PRO A 26 -13.60 -13.42 13.83
C PRO A 26 -12.21 -14.01 14.08
N ILE A 27 -11.49 -14.29 12.99
CA ILE A 27 -10.14 -14.84 13.03
C ILE A 27 -9.26 -13.98 12.13
N LEU A 28 -8.16 -13.46 12.68
CA LEU A 28 -7.15 -12.76 11.88
C LEU A 28 -6.31 -13.76 11.10
N LEU A 29 -6.12 -13.48 9.82
CA LEU A 29 -5.30 -14.31 8.96
C LEU A 29 -3.83 -13.89 9.06
N ALA A 30 -2.94 -14.87 9.04
CA ALA A 30 -1.50 -14.63 9.01
C ALA A 30 -0.97 -14.75 7.59
N ASP A 31 0.14 -14.05 7.31
CA ASP A 31 0.87 -14.21 6.06
C ASP A 31 1.70 -15.51 6.07
N GLU A 32 2.50 -15.72 5.04
CA GLU A 32 3.37 -16.91 4.91
C GLU A 32 4.36 -17.05 6.06
N ASN A 33 4.71 -15.96 6.72
CA ASN A 33 5.67 -15.91 7.82
C ASN A 33 5.02 -15.89 9.20
N GLY A 34 3.70 -16.07 9.27
CA GLY A 34 2.96 -16.08 10.52
C GLY A 34 2.58 -14.70 11.06
N ASN A 35 2.82 -13.64 10.31
CA ASN A 35 2.48 -12.28 10.72
C ASN A 35 1.00 -12.00 10.45
N ARG A 36 0.27 -11.53 11.45
CA ARG A 36 -1.14 -11.15 11.32
C ARG A 36 -1.31 -9.66 11.03
N ILE A 37 -0.33 -8.86 11.40
CA ILE A 37 -0.30 -7.43 11.12
C ILE A 37 0.70 -7.22 9.99
N LEU A 38 0.22 -6.69 8.86
CA LEU A 38 1.06 -6.46 7.69
C LEU A 38 1.38 -4.97 7.57
N PRO A 39 2.65 -4.61 7.38
CA PRO A 39 2.98 -3.22 7.02
C PRO A 39 2.28 -2.84 5.71
N SER A 40 1.67 -1.65 5.68
CA SER A 40 1.00 -1.12 4.47
C SER A 40 2.06 -0.52 3.53
N ILE A 41 2.92 -1.38 3.00
CA ILE A 41 4.06 -1.01 2.15
C ILE A 41 4.07 -1.90 0.93
N VAL A 42 4.33 -1.30 -0.23
CA VAL A 42 4.44 -2.01 -1.51
C VAL A 42 5.75 -1.60 -2.17
N HIS A 43 6.47 -2.57 -2.70
CA HIS A 43 7.71 -2.34 -3.45
C HIS A 43 7.55 -2.89 -4.87
N PHE A 44 7.88 -2.03 -5.86
CA PHE A 44 7.88 -2.40 -7.27
C PHE A 44 9.33 -2.59 -7.73
N PRO A 45 9.84 -3.84 -7.80
CA PRO A 45 11.20 -4.08 -8.28
C PRO A 45 11.30 -3.83 -9.78
N GLU A 46 12.52 -3.65 -10.28
CA GLU A 46 12.75 -3.53 -11.73
C GLU A 46 12.35 -4.79 -12.46
N LYS A 47 12.61 -5.94 -11.85
CA LYS A 47 12.27 -7.27 -12.36
C LYS A 47 11.71 -8.12 -11.23
N GLY A 48 10.74 -8.95 -11.56
CA GLY A 48 10.14 -9.86 -10.62
C GLY A 48 8.81 -9.35 -10.06
N ASP A 49 8.30 -10.07 -9.09
CA ASP A 49 7.00 -9.81 -8.52
C ASP A 49 7.00 -8.63 -7.54
N VAL A 50 5.89 -7.93 -7.50
CA VAL A 50 5.65 -6.88 -6.51
C VAL A 50 5.73 -7.47 -5.10
N LEU A 51 6.43 -6.80 -4.20
CA LEU A 51 6.53 -7.19 -2.80
C LEU A 51 5.55 -6.37 -1.97
N VAL A 52 4.94 -7.01 -0.98
CA VAL A 52 3.97 -6.38 -0.09
C VAL A 52 4.30 -6.74 1.35
N GLY A 53 4.13 -5.80 2.27
CA GLY A 53 4.34 -6.04 3.69
C GLY A 53 5.81 -6.00 4.10
N GLU A 54 6.22 -6.92 4.95
CA GLU A 54 7.58 -6.94 5.51
C GLU A 54 8.69 -7.03 4.45
N PRO A 55 8.58 -7.89 3.42
CA PRO A 55 9.58 -7.89 2.34
C PRO A 55 9.71 -6.52 1.65
N ALA A 56 8.60 -5.81 1.44
CA ALA A 56 8.62 -4.48 0.86
C ALA A 56 9.29 -3.48 1.80
N ARG A 57 9.02 -3.57 3.10
CA ARG A 57 9.62 -2.68 4.10
C ARG A 57 11.14 -2.78 4.11
N ARG A 58 11.68 -3.97 3.94
CA ARG A 58 13.14 -4.17 3.88
C ARG A 58 13.78 -3.48 2.70
N MET A 59 13.03 -3.28 1.62
CA MET A 59 13.53 -2.63 0.42
C MET A 59 13.53 -1.10 0.51
N ALA A 60 12.90 -0.52 1.52
CA ALA A 60 12.79 0.94 1.66
C ALA A 60 14.17 1.61 1.80
N ALA A 61 15.11 0.96 2.47
CA ALA A 61 16.46 1.50 2.64
C ALA A 61 17.31 1.41 1.37
N VAL A 62 17.03 0.42 0.51
CA VAL A 62 17.81 0.14 -0.70
C VAL A 62 17.21 0.86 -1.91
N ALA A 63 15.89 0.88 -2.02
CA ALA A 63 15.19 1.44 -3.18
C ALA A 63 13.98 2.27 -2.74
N PRO A 64 14.20 3.43 -2.07
CA PRO A 64 13.10 4.22 -1.52
C PRO A 64 12.14 4.76 -2.58
N LYS A 65 12.61 5.04 -3.77
CA LYS A 65 11.76 5.56 -4.86
C LYS A 65 10.82 4.51 -5.44
N ARG A 66 11.05 3.24 -5.15
CA ARG A 66 10.23 2.12 -5.62
C ARG A 66 9.43 1.48 -4.50
N THR A 67 9.53 2.01 -3.27
CA THR A 67 8.87 1.46 -2.09
C THR A 67 7.89 2.50 -1.55
N PHE A 68 6.61 2.12 -1.53
CA PHE A 68 5.53 3.04 -1.22
C PHE A 68 4.90 2.67 0.12
N ALA A 69 5.07 3.57 1.10
CA ALA A 69 4.52 3.44 2.45
C ALA A 69 3.57 4.59 2.72
N SER A 70 2.59 4.35 3.60
CA SER A 70 1.62 5.38 4.01
C SER A 70 0.88 6.02 2.83
N ILE A 71 0.68 5.26 1.76
CA ILE A 71 0.08 5.74 0.51
C ILE A 71 -1.38 6.17 0.71
N LYS A 72 -2.04 5.64 1.74
CA LYS A 72 -3.43 5.98 2.05
C LYS A 72 -3.62 7.48 2.29
N ARG A 73 -2.56 8.19 2.68
CA ARG A 73 -2.60 9.64 2.86
C ARG A 73 -2.85 10.40 1.56
N LEU A 74 -2.59 9.76 0.41
CA LEU A 74 -2.80 10.36 -0.90
C LEU A 74 -4.15 10.00 -1.52
N VAL A 75 -4.85 9.00 -0.98
CA VAL A 75 -6.13 8.56 -1.52
C VAL A 75 -7.14 9.70 -1.49
N GLY A 76 -7.74 9.95 -2.65
CA GLY A 76 -8.77 10.98 -2.78
C GLY A 76 -8.26 12.41 -2.74
N ARG A 77 -6.95 12.63 -2.76
CA ARG A 77 -6.37 13.99 -2.79
C ARG A 77 -6.00 14.41 -4.20
N ARG A 78 -6.20 15.67 -4.51
CA ARG A 78 -5.74 16.24 -5.77
C ARG A 78 -4.27 16.63 -5.64
N PHE A 79 -3.53 16.52 -6.74
CA PHE A 79 -2.12 16.88 -6.75
C PHE A 79 -1.86 18.30 -6.25
N ASP A 80 -2.70 19.24 -6.66
CA ASP A 80 -2.55 20.66 -6.30
C ASP A 80 -2.85 20.94 -4.82
N GLU A 81 -3.54 20.03 -4.13
CA GLU A 81 -3.85 20.16 -2.71
C GLU A 81 -2.68 19.74 -1.82
N ILE A 82 -1.70 19.01 -2.37
CA ILE A 82 -0.56 18.54 -1.60
C ILE A 82 0.47 19.66 -1.49
N PRO A 83 0.86 20.07 -0.26
CA PRO A 83 1.87 21.12 -0.10
C PRO A 83 3.20 20.72 -0.76
N ALA A 84 3.91 21.70 -1.31
CA ALA A 84 5.21 21.44 -1.93
C ALA A 84 6.20 20.82 -0.94
N GLU A 85 6.14 21.21 0.33
CA GLU A 85 6.96 20.65 1.39
C GLU A 85 6.70 19.16 1.57
N GLU A 86 5.45 18.74 1.57
CA GLU A 86 5.08 17.32 1.69
C GLU A 86 5.58 16.53 0.49
N LYS A 87 5.44 17.09 -0.74
CA LYS A 87 5.94 16.45 -1.95
C LYS A 87 7.47 16.29 -1.94
N SER A 88 8.19 17.29 -1.47
CA SER A 88 9.65 17.27 -1.44
C SER A 88 10.21 16.34 -0.37
N LYS A 89 9.48 16.11 0.71
CA LYS A 89 9.90 15.20 1.80
C LYS A 89 9.57 13.74 1.53
N SER A 90 8.74 13.47 0.53
CA SER A 90 8.36 12.09 0.21
C SER A 90 9.56 11.32 -0.33
N PRO A 91 9.79 10.07 0.16
CA PRO A 91 10.87 9.23 -0.37
C PRO A 91 10.60 8.72 -1.79
N PHE A 92 9.37 8.77 -2.24
CA PHE A 92 8.97 8.37 -3.60
C PHE A 92 8.37 9.58 -4.33
N GLU A 93 8.29 9.47 -5.65
CA GLU A 93 7.79 10.56 -6.48
C GLU A 93 6.26 10.60 -6.45
N ILE A 94 5.71 11.77 -6.09
CA ILE A 94 4.28 12.05 -6.15
C ILE A 94 4.04 12.83 -7.43
N THR A 95 3.17 12.31 -8.29
CA THR A 95 2.88 12.89 -9.59
C THR A 95 1.40 13.27 -9.71
N ARG A 96 1.06 13.87 -10.83
CA ARG A 96 -0.30 14.25 -11.16
C ARG A 96 -0.86 13.28 -12.20
N SER A 97 -2.04 12.71 -11.92
CA SER A 97 -2.74 11.91 -12.91
C SER A 97 -3.34 12.80 -14.01
N ASN A 98 -3.82 12.19 -15.10
CA ASN A 98 -4.45 12.94 -16.19
C ASN A 98 -5.65 13.77 -15.72
N ASP A 99 -6.33 13.33 -14.66
CA ASP A 99 -7.49 14.01 -14.10
C ASP A 99 -7.14 14.94 -12.94
N GLY A 100 -5.86 15.12 -12.65
CA GLY A 100 -5.39 16.03 -11.59
C GLY A 100 -5.33 15.44 -10.20
N TRP A 101 -5.51 14.14 -10.04
CA TRP A 101 -5.41 13.46 -8.75
C TRP A 101 -3.96 13.22 -8.36
N ALA A 102 -3.69 13.15 -7.06
CA ALA A 102 -2.40 12.72 -6.57
C ALA A 102 -2.15 11.27 -6.98
N ALA A 103 -0.98 10.99 -7.53
CA ALA A 103 -0.59 9.68 -8.03
C ALA A 103 0.87 9.42 -7.72
N ILE A 104 1.30 8.20 -7.91
CA ILE A 104 2.71 7.80 -7.75
C ILE A 104 3.27 7.31 -9.07
N SER A 105 4.58 7.38 -9.21
CA SER A 105 5.27 6.86 -10.38
C SER A 105 6.03 5.59 -10.01
N ALA A 106 5.77 4.50 -10.71
CA ALA A 106 6.45 3.22 -10.51
C ALA A 106 6.70 2.57 -11.86
N ASN A 107 7.96 2.20 -12.12
CA ASN A 107 8.38 1.55 -13.36
C ASN A 107 7.92 2.27 -14.64
N GLY A 108 7.91 3.60 -14.60
CA GLY A 108 7.47 4.41 -15.73
C GLY A 108 5.95 4.56 -15.87
N GLU A 109 5.20 3.99 -14.96
CA GLU A 109 3.74 4.08 -14.94
C GLU A 109 3.26 5.04 -13.87
N THR A 110 2.17 5.75 -14.16
CA THR A 110 1.48 6.58 -13.18
C THR A 110 0.33 5.79 -12.58
N LEU A 111 0.38 5.57 -11.27
CA LEU A 111 -0.62 4.78 -10.55
C LEU A 111 -1.36 5.65 -9.54
N LEU A 112 -2.67 5.46 -9.44
CA LEU A 112 -3.44 6.06 -8.36
C LEU A 112 -3.21 5.26 -7.07
N PRO A 113 -3.28 5.93 -5.89
CA PRO A 113 -3.10 5.21 -4.62
C PRO A 113 -4.09 4.06 -4.40
N GLU A 114 -5.27 4.13 -5.05
CA GLU A 114 -6.30 3.09 -4.97
C GLU A 114 -5.94 1.85 -5.80
N ASP A 115 -5.08 1.99 -6.77
CA ASP A 115 -4.68 0.86 -7.62
C ASP A 115 -3.78 -0.09 -6.85
#